data_7c6a28660775f5ea4009de9b44420b9d
#
_entry.id   7c6a28660775f5ea4009de9b44420b9d
#
_cell.length_a   1.000
_cell.length_b   1.000
_cell.length_c   1.000
_cell.angle_alpha   90.00
_cell.angle_beta   90.00
_cell.angle_gamma   90.00
#
_symmetry.space_group_name_H-M   'P 1'
#
loop_
_entity.id
_entity.type
_entity.pdbx_description
1 polymer ?
#
loop_
_entity_poly.entity_id
_entity_poly.type
_entity_poly.pdbx_seq_one_letter_code
_entity_poly.pdbx_strand_id
1 'polypeptide(L)'
;LTDLPPMTDPDVQGAMRVLSVLYSPAFFIDTNLFFLSICHIVNLSLKYGTTDASAHGYAYFGFILGPAFHRYTEGYRFGRLGVDLVEKHGFVAYKAKVYMTMAWVAIWTQPITTTLEFVRTAFNAAVEIGDVTYACYCCDHTITDLLVRGDHLDEVWRESEKCLDFVRKAKSPDYVDRITTQRQFIQSMRGW
;
A
#
# COMPACT_ATOMS: atom_id res chain seq x y z
N LEU A 1 -2.25 -14.00 15.97
CA LEU A 1 -2.10 -12.55 16.14
C LEU A 1 -3.41 -11.79 15.85
N THR A 2 -4.27 -12.34 15.00
CA THR A 2 -5.61 -11.74 14.74
C THR A 2 -6.54 -11.74 15.97
N ASP A 3 -6.21 -12.51 17.01
CA ASP A 3 -7.02 -12.67 18.22
C ASP A 3 -6.48 -11.86 19.42
N LEU A 4 -5.52 -10.99 19.18
CA LEU A 4 -5.08 -10.06 20.19
C LEU A 4 -6.23 -9.13 20.59
N PRO A 5 -6.37 -8.79 21.89
CA PRO A 5 -7.44 -7.90 22.35
C PRO A 5 -7.28 -6.48 21.75
N PRO A 6 -8.35 -5.70 21.70
CA PRO A 6 -8.24 -4.28 21.39
C PRO A 6 -7.33 -3.56 22.40
N MET A 7 -6.51 -2.64 21.91
CA MET A 7 -5.68 -1.78 22.76
C MET A 7 -6.55 -0.81 23.51
N THR A 8 -6.44 -0.77 24.85
CA THR A 8 -7.28 0.06 25.72
C THR A 8 -6.54 1.21 26.38
N ASP A 9 -5.19 1.16 26.43
CA ASP A 9 -4.35 2.19 27.05
C ASP A 9 -4.32 3.45 26.17
N PRO A 10 -4.83 4.61 26.63
CA PRO A 10 -4.93 5.82 25.83
C PRO A 10 -3.57 6.42 25.47
N ASP A 11 -2.57 6.28 26.34
CA ASP A 11 -1.21 6.80 26.07
C ASP A 11 -0.53 6.00 25.00
N VAL A 12 -0.70 4.67 25.01
CA VAL A 12 -0.18 3.78 23.98
C VAL A 12 -0.93 4.01 22.66
N GLN A 13 -2.25 4.20 22.69
CA GLN A 13 -2.99 4.59 21.48
C GLN A 13 -2.51 5.92 20.90
N GLY A 14 -2.19 6.89 21.76
CA GLY A 14 -1.58 8.16 21.37
C GLY A 14 -0.23 7.96 20.67
N ALA A 15 0.64 7.14 21.24
CA ALA A 15 1.93 6.77 20.64
C ALA A 15 1.76 6.08 19.29
N MET A 16 0.79 5.16 19.16
CA MET A 16 0.47 4.48 17.89
C MET A 16 0.05 5.47 16.79
N ARG A 17 -0.77 6.46 17.12
CA ARG A 17 -1.17 7.52 16.18
C ARG A 17 0.03 8.34 15.70
N VAL A 18 0.92 8.74 16.60
CA VAL A 18 2.14 9.47 16.24
C VAL A 18 3.02 8.63 15.32
N LEU A 19 3.30 7.38 15.69
CA LEU A 19 4.10 6.47 14.86
C LEU A 19 3.49 6.23 13.48
N SER A 20 2.15 6.13 13.41
CA SER A 20 1.42 5.92 12.15
C SER A 20 1.40 7.14 11.21
N VAL A 21 1.81 8.31 11.68
CA VAL A 21 2.05 9.50 10.85
C VAL A 21 3.54 9.66 10.54
N LEU A 22 4.40 9.36 11.50
CA LEU A 22 5.85 9.52 11.40
C LEU A 22 6.48 8.61 10.33
N TYR A 23 5.99 7.38 10.15
CA TYR A 23 6.58 6.42 9.21
C TYR A 23 6.62 6.95 7.77
N SER A 24 5.62 7.72 7.36
CA SER A 24 5.51 8.20 5.97
C SER A 24 6.63 9.17 5.58
N PRO A 25 6.90 10.27 6.31
CA PRO A 25 8.09 11.08 6.04
C PRO A 25 9.39 10.32 6.27
N ALA A 26 9.47 9.44 7.28
CA ALA A 26 10.65 8.64 7.54
C ALA A 26 11.03 7.74 6.35
N PHE A 27 10.03 7.17 5.67
CA PHE A 27 10.24 6.35 4.47
C PHE A 27 11.08 7.06 3.38
N PHE A 28 10.89 8.37 3.23
CA PHE A 28 11.60 9.17 2.21
C PHE A 28 12.91 9.79 2.69
N ILE A 29 13.09 9.96 4.01
CA ILE A 29 14.18 10.76 4.59
C ILE A 29 15.22 9.88 5.30
N ASP A 30 14.76 8.86 6.05
CA ASP A 30 15.61 8.03 6.90
C ASP A 30 15.06 6.61 7.03
N THR A 31 15.68 5.69 6.32
CA THR A 31 15.30 4.28 6.29
C THR A 31 15.35 3.62 7.68
N ASN A 32 16.31 4.01 8.55
CA ASN A 32 16.41 3.45 9.90
C ASN A 32 15.25 3.92 10.78
N LEU A 33 14.91 5.21 10.69
CA LEU A 33 13.77 5.77 11.40
C LEU A 33 12.45 5.12 10.92
N PHE A 34 12.32 4.90 9.63
CA PHE A 34 11.18 4.16 9.06
C PHE A 34 11.10 2.75 9.66
N PHE A 35 12.19 1.97 9.63
CA PHE A 35 12.21 0.61 10.18
C PHE A 35 11.90 0.60 11.67
N LEU A 36 12.50 1.50 12.43
CA LEU A 36 12.24 1.64 13.87
C LEU A 36 10.77 1.96 14.16
N SER A 37 10.18 2.89 13.42
CA SER A 37 8.78 3.27 13.59
C SER A 37 7.84 2.08 13.36
N ILE A 38 8.06 1.31 12.29
CA ILE A 38 7.27 0.11 12.00
C ILE A 38 7.48 -0.98 13.07
N CYS A 39 8.73 -1.24 13.48
CA CYS A 39 9.02 -2.20 14.56
C CYS A 39 8.36 -1.79 15.87
N HIS A 40 8.33 -0.50 16.21
CA HIS A 40 7.63 0.00 17.39
C HIS A 40 6.13 -0.23 17.33
N ILE A 41 5.49 0.06 16.18
CA ILE A 41 4.06 -0.23 15.97
C ILE A 41 3.76 -1.71 16.22
N VAL A 42 4.58 -2.60 15.63
CA VAL A 42 4.42 -4.06 15.80
C VAL A 42 4.61 -4.46 17.28
N ASN A 43 5.66 -3.99 17.94
CA ASN A 43 5.95 -4.33 19.35
C ASN A 43 4.85 -3.83 20.29
N LEU A 44 4.35 -2.61 20.10
CA LEU A 44 3.24 -2.06 20.90
C LEU A 44 1.98 -2.87 20.68
N SER A 45 1.69 -3.27 19.43
CA SER A 45 0.55 -4.13 19.11
C SER A 45 0.63 -5.50 19.79
N LEU A 46 1.81 -6.12 19.81
CA LEU A 46 2.02 -7.41 20.46
C LEU A 46 1.86 -7.31 21.99
N LYS A 47 2.28 -6.20 22.59
CA LYS A 47 2.29 -6.02 24.03
C LYS A 47 0.97 -5.53 24.60
N TYR A 48 0.28 -4.63 23.88
CA TYR A 48 -0.88 -3.91 24.42
C TYR A 48 -2.18 -4.18 23.65
N GLY A 49 -2.14 -4.98 22.59
CA GLY A 49 -3.29 -5.29 21.77
C GLY A 49 -3.35 -4.50 20.45
N THR A 50 -4.42 -4.68 19.71
CA THR A 50 -4.55 -4.17 18.33
C THR A 50 -5.31 -2.85 18.25
N THR A 51 -4.88 -2.02 17.27
CA THR A 51 -5.60 -0.85 16.76
C THR A 51 -5.65 -0.94 15.24
N ASP A 52 -6.34 0.00 14.58
CA ASP A 52 -6.30 0.17 13.13
C ASP A 52 -4.87 0.39 12.59
N ALA A 53 -4.03 1.16 13.30
CA ALA A 53 -2.62 1.34 12.97
C ALA A 53 -1.81 0.03 13.05
N SER A 54 -2.23 -0.95 13.86
CA SER A 54 -1.57 -2.27 13.96
C SER A 54 -1.65 -3.02 12.64
N ALA A 55 -2.80 -3.00 11.96
CA ALA A 55 -2.99 -3.67 10.68
C ALA A 55 -2.00 -3.13 9.62
N HIS A 56 -1.83 -1.82 9.60
CA HIS A 56 -0.88 -1.16 8.72
C HIS A 56 0.58 -1.45 9.11
N GLY A 57 0.89 -1.43 10.40
CA GLY A 57 2.21 -1.79 10.92
C GLY A 57 2.63 -3.21 10.52
N TYR A 58 1.74 -4.19 10.63
CA TYR A 58 2.03 -5.56 10.20
C TYR A 58 2.25 -5.65 8.69
N ALA A 59 1.45 -4.96 7.87
CA ALA A 59 1.63 -4.96 6.42
C ALA A 59 2.99 -4.37 6.03
N TYR A 60 3.39 -3.22 6.62
CA TYR A 60 4.69 -2.62 6.37
C TYR A 60 5.85 -3.42 6.96
N PHE A 61 5.67 -4.12 8.07
CA PHE A 61 6.67 -5.05 8.57
C PHE A 61 6.91 -6.17 7.55
N GLY A 62 5.84 -6.66 6.92
CA GLY A 62 5.95 -7.59 5.80
C GLY A 62 6.74 -7.02 4.62
N PHE A 63 6.50 -5.75 4.28
CA PHE A 63 7.25 -5.04 3.25
C PHE A 63 8.74 -4.90 3.59
N ILE A 64 9.10 -4.65 4.85
CA ILE A 64 10.50 -4.58 5.29
C ILE A 64 11.17 -5.96 5.21
N LEU A 65 10.49 -7.02 5.64
CA LEU A 65 11.06 -8.38 5.68
C LEU A 65 11.48 -8.89 4.30
N GLY A 66 10.76 -8.55 3.25
CA GLY A 66 11.08 -8.97 1.88
C GLY A 66 12.39 -8.34 1.39
N PRO A 67 12.38 -7.08 0.95
CA PRO A 67 13.55 -6.47 0.31
C PRO A 67 14.77 -6.31 1.22
N ALA A 68 14.59 -5.98 2.52
CA ALA A 68 15.71 -5.73 3.41
C ALA A 68 16.34 -7.00 3.99
N PHE A 69 15.55 -8.07 4.18
CA PHE A 69 16.01 -9.30 4.84
C PHE A 69 15.86 -10.55 3.97
N HIS A 70 15.39 -10.43 2.74
CA HIS A 70 15.12 -11.55 1.80
C HIS A 70 14.14 -12.61 2.35
N ARG A 71 13.28 -12.24 3.30
CA ARG A 71 12.29 -13.11 3.94
C ARG A 71 10.91 -12.93 3.30
N TYR A 72 10.82 -13.12 1.99
CA TYR A 72 9.63 -12.81 1.19
C TYR A 72 8.38 -13.58 1.61
N THR A 73 8.50 -14.88 1.86
CA THR A 73 7.35 -15.70 2.31
C THR A 73 6.80 -15.26 3.66
N GLU A 74 7.69 -14.89 4.59
CA GLU A 74 7.28 -14.37 5.88
C GLU A 74 6.71 -12.96 5.74
N GLY A 75 7.32 -12.13 4.89
CA GLY A 75 6.79 -10.84 4.51
C GLY A 75 5.34 -10.94 4.02
N TYR A 76 5.06 -11.90 3.13
CA TYR A 76 3.70 -12.15 2.65
C TYR A 76 2.73 -12.52 3.78
N ARG A 77 3.15 -13.37 4.74
CA ARG A 77 2.32 -13.73 5.89
C ARG A 77 1.98 -12.53 6.78
N PHE A 78 2.94 -11.63 6.99
CA PHE A 78 2.69 -10.39 7.74
C PHE A 78 1.79 -9.42 6.98
N GLY A 79 1.96 -9.29 5.67
CA GLY A 79 1.05 -8.52 4.83
C GLY A 79 -0.38 -9.04 4.91
N ARG A 80 -0.56 -10.37 4.80
CA ARG A 80 -1.86 -11.03 4.97
C ARG A 80 -2.46 -10.79 6.35
N LEU A 81 -1.66 -10.85 7.41
CA LEU A 81 -2.13 -10.54 8.76
C LEU A 81 -2.71 -9.12 8.84
N GLY A 82 -2.08 -8.14 8.19
CA GLY A 82 -2.62 -6.78 8.09
C GLY A 82 -3.99 -6.75 7.41
N VAL A 83 -4.14 -7.44 6.28
CA VAL A 83 -5.41 -7.56 5.55
C VAL A 83 -6.48 -8.24 6.43
N ASP A 84 -6.14 -9.36 7.06
CA ASP A 84 -7.07 -10.12 7.89
C ASP A 84 -7.58 -9.30 9.10
N LEU A 85 -6.73 -8.45 9.69
CA LEU A 85 -7.13 -7.52 10.74
C LEU A 85 -8.09 -6.43 10.24
N VAL A 86 -7.81 -5.85 9.07
CA VAL A 86 -8.71 -4.86 8.45
C VAL A 86 -10.09 -5.45 8.20
N GLU A 87 -10.15 -6.64 7.63
CA GLU A 87 -11.44 -7.29 7.32
C GLU A 87 -12.17 -7.74 8.60
N LYS A 88 -11.44 -8.30 9.58
CA LYS A 88 -12.03 -8.78 10.84
C LYS A 88 -12.63 -7.65 11.68
N HIS A 89 -11.96 -6.49 11.75
CA HIS A 89 -12.32 -5.40 12.65
C HIS A 89 -12.98 -4.21 11.93
N GLY A 90 -13.08 -4.24 10.60
CA GLY A 90 -13.65 -3.15 9.82
C GLY A 90 -12.84 -1.86 9.89
N PHE A 91 -11.52 -1.93 9.85
CA PHE A 91 -10.63 -0.76 9.93
C PHE A 91 -10.62 0.02 8.61
N VAL A 92 -11.74 0.67 8.28
CA VAL A 92 -11.97 1.36 6.99
C VAL A 92 -10.91 2.41 6.71
N ALA A 93 -10.49 3.18 7.73
CA ALA A 93 -9.49 4.24 7.58
C ALA A 93 -8.10 3.76 7.10
N TYR A 94 -7.77 2.51 7.33
CA TYR A 94 -6.49 1.92 6.93
C TYR A 94 -6.61 0.90 5.79
N LYS A 95 -7.82 0.59 5.34
CA LYS A 95 -8.06 -0.42 4.31
C LYS A 95 -7.27 -0.15 3.04
N ALA A 96 -7.36 1.04 2.48
CA ALA A 96 -6.60 1.43 1.29
C ALA A 96 -5.09 1.25 1.47
N LYS A 97 -4.55 1.71 2.60
CA LYS A 97 -3.13 1.65 2.93
C LYS A 97 -2.63 0.22 3.06
N VAL A 98 -3.38 -0.61 3.77
CA VAL A 98 -3.02 -2.02 4.00
C VAL A 98 -3.06 -2.81 2.70
N TYR A 99 -4.10 -2.65 1.89
CA TYR A 99 -4.22 -3.34 0.61
C TYR A 99 -3.17 -2.90 -0.40
N MET A 100 -2.83 -1.61 -0.44
CA MET A 100 -1.75 -1.13 -1.30
C MET A 100 -0.39 -1.68 -0.85
N THR A 101 -0.11 -1.68 0.46
CA THR A 101 1.12 -2.29 1.01
C THR A 101 1.15 -3.80 0.73
N MET A 102 0.00 -4.48 0.83
CA MET A 102 -0.11 -5.89 0.48
C MET A 102 0.20 -6.17 -0.99
N ALA A 103 -0.18 -5.28 -1.91
CA ALA A 103 0.21 -5.38 -3.32
C ALA A 103 1.73 -5.36 -3.48
N TRP A 104 2.44 -4.44 -2.80
CA TRP A 104 3.91 -4.36 -2.82
C TRP A 104 4.60 -5.58 -2.21
N VAL A 105 3.98 -6.22 -1.24
CA VAL A 105 4.50 -7.45 -0.61
C VAL A 105 4.23 -8.67 -1.50
N ALA A 106 3.06 -8.73 -2.12
CA ALA A 106 2.62 -9.86 -2.93
C ALA A 106 3.45 -10.06 -4.21
N ILE A 107 3.94 -8.98 -4.82
CA ILE A 107 4.69 -9.02 -6.09
C ILE A 107 5.89 -9.97 -6.06
N TRP A 108 6.47 -10.23 -4.88
CA TRP A 108 7.62 -11.10 -4.72
C TRP A 108 7.30 -12.60 -4.66
N THR A 109 6.04 -12.95 -4.37
CA THR A 109 5.67 -14.35 -4.07
C THR A 109 4.39 -14.80 -4.74
N GLN A 110 3.62 -13.89 -5.34
CA GLN A 110 2.35 -14.17 -5.95
C GLN A 110 2.33 -13.76 -7.42
N PRO A 111 1.43 -14.35 -8.23
CA PRO A 111 1.19 -13.87 -9.59
C PRO A 111 0.76 -12.39 -9.60
N ILE A 112 1.19 -11.65 -10.63
CA ILE A 112 0.86 -10.23 -10.78
C ILE A 112 -0.65 -9.95 -10.83
N THR A 113 -1.46 -10.92 -11.23
CA THR A 113 -2.92 -10.84 -11.17
C THR A 113 -3.43 -10.63 -9.75
N THR A 114 -2.84 -11.32 -8.77
CA THR A 114 -3.17 -11.15 -7.35
C THR A 114 -2.80 -9.74 -6.86
N THR A 115 -1.65 -9.22 -7.30
CA THR A 115 -1.23 -7.84 -7.00
C THR A 115 -2.25 -6.84 -7.50
N LEU A 116 -2.71 -6.98 -8.76
CA LEU A 116 -3.74 -6.12 -9.34
C LEU A 116 -5.08 -6.16 -8.59
N GLU A 117 -5.47 -7.31 -8.06
CA GLU A 117 -6.67 -7.42 -7.22
C GLU A 117 -6.53 -6.60 -5.92
N PHE A 118 -5.36 -6.64 -5.28
CA PHE A 118 -5.07 -5.80 -4.11
C PHE A 118 -5.07 -4.31 -4.45
N VAL A 119 -4.45 -3.92 -5.56
CA VAL A 119 -4.42 -2.52 -6.02
C VAL A 119 -5.85 -2.01 -6.30
N ARG A 120 -6.71 -2.80 -6.95
CA ARG A 120 -8.11 -2.43 -7.20
C ARG A 120 -8.90 -2.27 -5.91
N THR A 121 -8.72 -3.18 -4.95
CA THR A 121 -9.36 -3.09 -3.64
C THR A 121 -8.89 -1.85 -2.88
N ALA A 122 -7.58 -1.55 -2.93
CA ALA A 122 -7.02 -0.34 -2.35
C ALA A 122 -7.57 0.93 -2.98
N PHE A 123 -7.70 0.98 -4.31
CA PHE A 123 -8.27 2.12 -5.03
C PHE A 123 -9.71 2.40 -4.60
N ASN A 124 -10.56 1.38 -4.60
CA ASN A 124 -11.95 1.53 -4.20
C ASN A 124 -12.08 2.02 -2.76
N ALA A 125 -11.31 1.43 -1.83
CA ALA A 125 -11.29 1.87 -0.44
C ALA A 125 -10.77 3.30 -0.28
N ALA A 126 -9.75 3.70 -1.04
CA ALA A 126 -9.23 5.07 -1.01
C ALA A 126 -10.25 6.10 -1.50
N VAL A 127 -10.94 5.79 -2.60
CA VAL A 127 -12.01 6.66 -3.14
C VAL A 127 -13.17 6.79 -2.15
N GLU A 128 -13.58 5.69 -1.51
CA GLU A 128 -14.68 5.67 -0.54
C GLU A 128 -14.45 6.61 0.63
N ILE A 129 -13.21 6.68 1.16
CA ILE A 129 -12.88 7.55 2.30
C ILE A 129 -12.27 8.90 1.90
N GLY A 130 -12.10 9.18 0.61
CA GLY A 130 -11.48 10.40 0.13
C GLY A 130 -9.96 10.47 0.32
N ASP A 131 -9.26 9.32 0.45
CA ASP A 131 -7.80 9.28 0.49
C ASP A 131 -7.21 9.39 -0.93
N VAL A 132 -7.16 10.64 -1.40
CA VAL A 132 -6.72 10.99 -2.75
C VAL A 132 -5.29 10.50 -3.01
N THR A 133 -4.42 10.56 -2.01
CA THR A 133 -3.01 10.15 -2.14
C THR A 133 -2.91 8.66 -2.50
N TYR A 134 -3.58 7.81 -1.73
CA TYR A 134 -3.55 6.37 -2.01
C TYR A 134 -4.32 6.00 -3.28
N ALA A 135 -5.37 6.71 -3.63
CA ALA A 135 -6.03 6.52 -4.93
C ALA A 135 -5.09 6.83 -6.11
N CYS A 136 -4.28 7.90 -6.01
CA CYS A 136 -3.26 8.22 -7.02
C CYS A 136 -2.13 7.17 -7.07
N TYR A 137 -1.68 6.63 -5.91
CA TYR A 137 -0.75 5.50 -5.88
C TYR A 137 -1.30 4.30 -6.64
N CYS A 138 -2.55 3.95 -6.41
CA CYS A 138 -3.19 2.84 -7.09
C CYS A 138 -3.27 3.05 -8.61
N CYS A 139 -3.51 4.26 -9.09
CA CYS A 139 -3.50 4.59 -10.52
C CYS A 139 -2.12 4.33 -11.15
N ASP A 140 -1.03 4.80 -10.52
CA ASP A 140 0.34 4.61 -10.96
C ASP A 140 0.70 3.12 -11.03
N HIS A 141 0.41 2.38 -9.96
CA HIS A 141 0.69 0.95 -9.88
C HIS A 141 -0.16 0.10 -10.83
N THR A 142 -1.41 0.46 -11.06
CA THR A 142 -2.27 -0.25 -12.03
C THR A 142 -1.62 -0.30 -13.41
N ILE A 143 -1.10 0.83 -13.90
CA ILE A 143 -0.46 0.90 -15.23
C ILE A 143 0.83 0.05 -15.24
N THR A 144 1.66 0.18 -14.22
CA THR A 144 2.91 -0.58 -14.09
C THR A 144 2.63 -2.08 -14.05
N ASP A 145 1.67 -2.51 -13.25
CA ASP A 145 1.35 -3.94 -13.07
C ASP A 145 0.74 -4.57 -14.33
N LEU A 146 -0.08 -3.81 -15.09
CA LEU A 146 -0.60 -4.25 -16.38
C LEU A 146 0.54 -4.43 -17.40
N LEU A 147 1.51 -3.51 -17.45
CA LEU A 147 2.71 -3.65 -18.28
C LEU A 147 3.54 -4.87 -17.89
N VAL A 148 3.80 -5.06 -16.59
CA VAL A 148 4.57 -6.21 -16.08
C VAL A 148 3.85 -7.52 -16.34
N ARG A 149 2.53 -7.55 -16.29
CA ARG A 149 1.74 -8.73 -16.63
C ARG A 149 1.81 -9.09 -18.11
N GLY A 150 2.19 -8.13 -18.97
CA GLY A 150 2.27 -8.32 -20.42
C GLY A 150 0.92 -8.14 -21.13
N ASP A 151 0.05 -7.31 -20.60
CA ASP A 151 -1.24 -7.00 -21.23
C ASP A 151 -1.04 -6.29 -22.56
N HIS A 152 -2.03 -6.41 -23.45
CA HIS A 152 -1.97 -5.74 -24.74
C HIS A 152 -1.84 -4.23 -24.56
N LEU A 153 -0.86 -3.60 -25.25
CA LEU A 153 -0.53 -2.19 -25.05
C LEU A 153 -1.71 -1.23 -25.27
N ASP A 154 -2.69 -1.60 -26.11
CA ASP A 154 -3.90 -0.79 -26.28
C ASP A 154 -4.82 -0.83 -25.06
N GLU A 155 -4.83 -1.93 -24.32
CA GLU A 155 -5.57 -2.04 -23.05
C GLU A 155 -4.89 -1.23 -21.96
N VAL A 156 -3.57 -1.37 -21.85
CA VAL A 156 -2.76 -0.57 -20.91
C VAL A 156 -2.91 0.92 -21.20
N TRP A 157 -2.90 1.30 -22.49
CA TRP A 157 -3.12 2.68 -22.92
C TRP A 157 -4.48 3.22 -22.46
N ARG A 158 -5.56 2.47 -22.73
CA ARG A 158 -6.92 2.87 -22.31
C ARG A 158 -7.05 3.01 -20.80
N GLU A 159 -6.42 2.11 -20.03
CA GLU A 159 -6.43 2.21 -18.57
C GLU A 159 -5.62 3.42 -18.10
N SER A 160 -4.48 3.71 -18.73
CA SER A 160 -3.68 4.89 -18.42
C SER A 160 -4.42 6.20 -18.67
N GLU A 161 -5.36 6.24 -19.65
CA GLU A 161 -6.22 7.41 -19.88
C GLU A 161 -7.15 7.67 -18.71
N LYS A 162 -7.82 6.63 -18.20
CA LYS A 162 -8.69 6.73 -17.02
C LYS A 162 -7.90 7.19 -15.79
N CYS A 163 -6.72 6.59 -15.57
CA CYS A 163 -5.85 6.96 -14.47
C CYS A 163 -5.39 8.42 -14.57
N LEU A 164 -4.99 8.87 -15.76
CA LEU A 164 -4.58 10.27 -15.99
C LEU A 164 -5.72 11.25 -15.73
N ASP A 165 -6.93 10.94 -16.19
CA ASP A 165 -8.12 11.73 -15.93
C ASP A 165 -8.43 11.84 -14.43
N PHE A 166 -8.31 10.72 -13.71
CA PHE A 166 -8.50 10.70 -12.27
C PHE A 166 -7.51 11.62 -11.55
N VAL A 167 -6.19 11.46 -11.78
CA VAL A 167 -5.16 12.23 -11.07
C VAL A 167 -5.19 13.72 -11.44
N ARG A 168 -5.64 14.09 -12.64
CA ARG A 168 -5.90 15.48 -13.03
C ARG A 168 -7.06 16.10 -12.24
N LYS A 169 -8.18 15.38 -12.12
CA LYS A 169 -9.33 15.80 -11.30
C LYS A 169 -8.97 15.89 -9.82
N ALA A 170 -8.11 15.00 -9.36
CA ALA A 170 -7.56 14.99 -8.01
C ALA A 170 -6.54 16.13 -7.75
N LYS A 171 -6.15 16.89 -8.78
CA LYS A 171 -5.16 17.98 -8.72
C LYS A 171 -3.82 17.52 -8.13
N SER A 172 -3.34 16.34 -8.54
CA SER A 172 -2.10 15.73 -8.08
C SER A 172 -1.02 15.81 -9.16
N PRO A 173 -0.25 16.93 -9.25
CA PRO A 173 0.69 17.18 -10.33
C PRO A 173 1.77 16.10 -10.44
N ASP A 174 2.30 15.62 -9.32
CA ASP A 174 3.34 14.57 -9.30
C ASP A 174 2.86 13.28 -10.00
N TYR A 175 1.59 12.90 -9.80
CA TYR A 175 1.03 11.72 -10.45
C TYR A 175 0.60 11.99 -11.90
N VAL A 176 0.26 13.21 -12.24
CA VAL A 176 0.07 13.61 -13.65
C VAL A 176 1.37 13.40 -14.42
N ASP A 177 2.50 13.84 -13.88
CA ASP A 177 3.82 13.71 -14.52
C ASP A 177 4.25 12.23 -14.62
N ARG A 178 4.08 11.44 -13.54
CA ARG A 178 4.38 10.01 -13.53
C ARG A 178 3.59 9.26 -14.59
N ILE A 179 2.27 9.41 -14.60
CA ILE A 179 1.40 8.70 -15.56
C ILE A 179 1.66 9.20 -16.98
N THR A 180 1.96 10.48 -17.18
CA THR A 180 2.36 10.99 -18.49
C THR A 180 3.64 10.32 -18.97
N THR A 181 4.62 10.13 -18.11
CA THR A 181 5.86 9.41 -18.44
C THR A 181 5.62 7.94 -18.78
N GLN A 182 4.78 7.25 -17.99
CA GLN A 182 4.38 5.87 -18.31
C GLN A 182 3.68 5.79 -19.68
N ARG A 183 2.82 6.75 -20.01
CA ARG A 183 2.14 6.83 -21.32
C ARG A 183 3.11 7.05 -22.47
N GLN A 184 4.11 7.92 -22.30
CA GLN A 184 5.18 8.10 -23.31
C GLN A 184 5.94 6.80 -23.55
N PHE A 185 6.24 6.05 -22.49
CA PHE A 185 6.87 4.73 -22.62
C PHE A 185 5.98 3.74 -23.39
N ILE A 186 4.69 3.65 -23.04
CA ILE A 186 3.71 2.80 -23.76
C ILE A 186 3.64 3.19 -25.24
N GLN A 187 3.61 4.48 -25.53
CA GLN A 187 3.55 5.00 -26.89
C GLN A 187 4.79 4.59 -27.70
N SER A 188 5.99 4.71 -27.12
CA SER A 188 7.23 4.25 -27.74
C SER A 188 7.19 2.75 -28.08
N MET A 189 6.67 1.93 -27.16
CA MET A 189 6.56 0.49 -27.36
C MET A 189 5.54 0.13 -28.45
N ARG A 190 4.54 0.97 -28.70
CA ARG A 190 3.56 0.83 -29.79
C ARG A 190 4.12 1.23 -31.16
N GLY A 191 5.33 1.79 -31.23
CA GLY A 191 5.98 2.24 -32.47
C GLY A 191 5.49 3.60 -32.98
N TRP A 192 5.08 4.50 -32.09
CA TRP A 192 4.54 5.83 -32.41
C TRP A 192 5.53 6.93 -32.01
#